data_51f2924984b3477097a3f38cfb9388ca
#
_entry.id   51f2924984b3477097a3f38cfb9388ca
#
_cell.length_a   1.000
_cell.length_b   1.000
_cell.length_c   1.000
_cell.angle_alpha   90.00
_cell.angle_beta   90.00
_cell.angle_gamma   90.00
#
_symmetry.space_group_name_H-M   'P 1'
#
loop_
_entity.id
_entity.type
_entity.pdbx_description
1 polymer ?
#
loop_
_entity_poly.entity_id
_entity_poly.type
_entity_poly.pdbx_seq_one_letter_code
_entity_poly.pdbx_strand_id
1 'polypeptide(L)'
;SDAPTVENLVRRYTRFCAKNPRFMFLASMSASILEQNISEDMAHAFKKSLVDNVGAMTQTLAAKTSADETQLRKGMFSLSTGLWQHCHPPQVVERAYTRGDAQLIEMDFEQDLYTALLGLFGSMLS
;
A
#
# COMPACT_ATOMS: atom_id res chain seq x y z
N SER A 1 -4.73 -12.87 25.54
CA SER A 1 -4.26 -11.63 24.96
C SER A 1 -5.38 -10.87 24.32
N ASP A 2 -5.24 -9.60 24.28
CA ASP A 2 -6.26 -8.72 23.75
C ASP A 2 -6.33 -8.75 22.23
N ALA A 3 -7.51 -8.45 21.69
CA ALA A 3 -7.68 -8.31 20.26
C ALA A 3 -6.77 -7.18 19.76
N PRO A 4 -6.18 -7.32 18.57
CA PRO A 4 -5.30 -6.27 18.04
C PRO A 4 -6.07 -4.97 17.81
N THR A 5 -5.41 -3.85 18.11
CA THR A 5 -5.99 -2.54 17.87
C THR A 5 -5.86 -2.17 16.38
N VAL A 6 -6.59 -1.12 15.97
CA VAL A 6 -6.46 -0.59 14.61
C VAL A 6 -5.01 -0.21 14.34
N GLU A 7 -4.35 0.47 15.31
CA GLU A 7 -2.95 0.87 15.18
C GLU A 7 -2.03 -0.32 14.97
N ASN A 8 -2.24 -1.40 15.73
CA ASN A 8 -1.42 -2.60 15.59
C ASN A 8 -1.60 -3.26 14.22
N LEU A 9 -2.84 -3.34 13.74
CA LEU A 9 -3.12 -3.93 12.43
C LEU A 9 -2.50 -3.09 11.31
N VAL A 10 -2.64 -1.77 11.40
CA VAL A 10 -2.03 -0.87 10.41
C VAL A 10 -0.52 -0.98 10.44
N ARG A 11 0.08 -1.05 11.63
CA ARG A 11 1.54 -1.19 11.75
C ARG A 11 2.05 -2.48 11.14
N ARG A 12 1.34 -3.58 11.34
CA ARG A 12 1.69 -4.87 10.71
C ARG A 12 1.65 -4.77 9.19
N TYR A 13 0.61 -4.13 8.67
CA TYR A 13 0.47 -3.99 7.22
C TYR A 13 1.58 -3.13 6.63
N THR A 14 1.88 -2.00 7.25
CA THR A 14 2.93 -1.11 6.74
C THR A 14 4.30 -1.76 6.79
N ARG A 15 4.58 -2.56 7.82
CA ARG A 15 5.81 -3.35 7.90
C ARG A 15 5.87 -4.40 6.80
N PHE A 16 4.76 -5.08 6.55
CA PHE A 16 4.70 -6.05 5.45
C PHE A 16 5.05 -5.39 4.12
N CYS A 17 4.45 -4.25 3.83
CA CYS A 17 4.74 -3.52 2.60
C CYS A 17 6.21 -3.10 2.53
N ALA A 18 6.75 -2.57 3.61
CA ALA A 18 8.13 -2.08 3.64
C ALA A 18 9.15 -3.21 3.48
N LYS A 19 8.84 -4.40 4.00
CA LYS A 19 9.74 -5.55 3.95
C LYS A 19 9.59 -6.39 2.70
N ASN A 20 8.63 -6.09 1.84
CA ASN A 20 8.37 -6.86 0.63
C ASN A 20 8.39 -5.96 -0.61
N PRO A 21 9.56 -5.39 -0.95
CA PRO A 21 9.65 -4.44 -2.06
C PRO A 21 9.28 -5.05 -3.41
N ARG A 22 9.55 -6.34 -3.61
CA ARG A 22 9.16 -7.01 -4.84
C ARG A 22 7.64 -7.10 -4.98
N PHE A 23 6.94 -7.41 -3.89
CA PHE A 23 5.48 -7.40 -3.86
C PHE A 23 4.97 -6.00 -4.19
N MET A 24 5.54 -4.97 -3.57
CA MET A 24 5.13 -3.58 -3.80
C MET A 24 5.41 -3.11 -5.23
N PHE A 25 6.53 -3.55 -5.80
CA PHE A 25 6.84 -3.25 -7.20
C PHE A 25 5.75 -3.78 -8.13
N LEU A 26 5.37 -5.06 -7.95
CA LEU A 26 4.31 -5.68 -8.77
C LEU A 26 2.96 -5.00 -8.54
N ALA A 27 2.64 -4.71 -7.27
CA ALA A 27 1.37 -4.06 -6.93
C ALA A 27 1.26 -2.64 -7.52
N SER A 28 2.39 -1.96 -7.69
CA SER A 28 2.42 -0.59 -8.20
C SER A 28 2.37 -0.49 -9.72
N MET A 29 2.56 -1.61 -10.43
CA MET A 29 2.46 -1.61 -11.88
C MET A 29 0.99 -1.52 -12.30
N SER A 30 0.73 -0.78 -13.39
CA SER A 30 -0.62 -0.69 -13.93
C SER A 30 -1.08 -2.06 -14.45
N ALA A 31 -2.38 -2.30 -14.42
CA ALA A 31 -2.94 -3.57 -14.89
C ALA A 31 -2.52 -3.89 -16.33
N SER A 32 -2.48 -2.87 -17.19
CA SER A 32 -2.07 -3.07 -18.60
C SER A 32 -0.63 -3.55 -18.71
N ILE A 33 0.28 -3.04 -17.86
CA ILE A 33 1.67 -3.47 -17.87
C ILE A 33 1.77 -4.91 -17.35
N LEU A 34 1.04 -5.22 -16.28
CA LEU A 34 1.03 -6.57 -15.73
C LEU A 34 0.50 -7.59 -16.75
N GLU A 35 -0.58 -7.25 -17.44
CA GLU A 35 -1.18 -8.13 -18.44
C GLU A 35 -0.23 -8.42 -19.60
N GLN A 36 0.60 -7.45 -19.96
CA GLN A 36 1.54 -7.59 -21.08
C GLN A 36 2.81 -8.34 -20.71
N ASN A 37 3.23 -8.33 -19.44
CA ASN A 37 4.56 -8.75 -19.05
C ASN A 37 4.59 -9.97 -18.13
N ILE A 38 3.43 -10.46 -17.69
CA ILE A 38 3.38 -11.66 -16.85
C ILE A 38 2.34 -12.62 -17.38
N SER A 39 2.53 -13.91 -17.08
CA SER A 39 1.59 -14.95 -17.45
C SER A 39 0.31 -14.87 -16.62
N GLU A 40 -0.75 -15.52 -17.11
CA GLU A 40 -2.00 -15.63 -16.36
C GLU A 40 -1.78 -16.29 -14.99
N ASP A 41 -0.94 -17.33 -14.95
CA ASP A 41 -0.63 -18.02 -13.68
C ASP A 41 0.05 -17.09 -12.68
N MET A 42 0.99 -16.27 -13.15
CA MET A 42 1.67 -15.29 -12.29
C MET A 42 0.71 -14.22 -11.80
N ALA A 43 -0.17 -13.72 -12.66
CA ALA A 43 -1.18 -12.75 -12.27
C ALA A 43 -2.12 -13.33 -11.21
N HIS A 44 -2.54 -14.57 -11.38
CA HIS A 44 -3.40 -15.26 -10.43
C HIS A 44 -2.70 -15.43 -9.08
N ALA A 45 -1.44 -15.90 -9.10
CA ALA A 45 -0.65 -16.07 -7.88
C ALA A 45 -0.46 -14.75 -7.14
N PHE A 46 -0.22 -13.66 -7.86
CA PHE A 46 -0.08 -12.34 -7.26
C PHE A 46 -1.37 -11.89 -6.58
N LYS A 47 -2.51 -12.03 -7.28
CA LYS A 47 -3.80 -11.65 -6.72
C LYS A 47 -4.16 -12.50 -5.50
N LYS A 48 -3.86 -13.78 -5.54
CA LYS A 48 -4.09 -14.66 -4.41
C LYS A 48 -3.24 -14.26 -3.21
N SER A 49 -1.97 -13.94 -3.45
CA SER A 49 -1.08 -13.45 -2.39
C SER A 49 -1.62 -12.16 -1.77
N LEU A 50 -2.13 -11.26 -2.59
CA LEU A 50 -2.74 -10.01 -2.12
C LEU A 50 -3.93 -10.29 -1.19
N VAL A 51 -4.84 -11.17 -1.62
CA VAL A 51 -6.01 -11.53 -0.81
C VAL A 51 -5.56 -12.20 0.49
N ASP A 52 -4.62 -13.15 0.42
CA ASP A 52 -4.16 -13.88 1.59
C ASP A 52 -3.48 -12.98 2.63
N ASN A 53 -2.73 -11.97 2.19
CA ASN A 53 -1.98 -11.10 3.09
C ASN A 53 -2.73 -9.86 3.54
N VAL A 54 -3.70 -9.40 2.76
CA VAL A 54 -4.41 -8.15 3.03
C VAL A 54 -5.88 -8.39 3.39
N GLY A 55 -6.50 -9.41 2.81
CA GLY A 55 -7.93 -9.66 2.98
C GLY A 55 -8.34 -9.90 4.43
N ALA A 56 -7.61 -10.75 5.14
CA ALA A 56 -7.94 -11.04 6.55
C ALA A 56 -7.85 -9.79 7.41
N MET A 57 -6.87 -8.94 7.15
CA MET A 57 -6.70 -7.70 7.90
C MET A 57 -7.83 -6.71 7.61
N THR A 58 -8.21 -6.55 6.35
CA THR A 58 -9.32 -5.65 5.99
C THR A 58 -10.64 -6.14 6.56
N GLN A 59 -10.86 -7.45 6.62
CA GLN A 59 -12.04 -8.02 7.27
C GLN A 59 -12.08 -7.67 8.76
N THR A 60 -10.94 -7.81 9.44
CA THR A 60 -10.84 -7.48 10.86
C THR A 60 -11.07 -5.99 11.10
N LEU A 61 -10.47 -5.14 10.28
CA LEU A 61 -10.66 -3.69 10.38
C LEU A 61 -12.10 -3.28 10.11
N ALA A 62 -12.74 -3.86 9.10
CA ALA A 62 -14.14 -3.57 8.80
C ALA A 62 -15.05 -3.96 9.96
N ALA A 63 -14.79 -5.09 10.60
CA ALA A 63 -15.58 -5.53 11.76
C ALA A 63 -15.43 -4.58 12.95
N LYS A 64 -14.26 -3.95 13.10
CA LYS A 64 -13.99 -3.03 14.22
C LYS A 64 -14.49 -1.62 13.99
N THR A 65 -14.62 -1.19 12.72
CA THR A 65 -14.78 0.23 12.39
C THR A 65 -16.12 0.56 11.76
N SER A 66 -16.99 -0.36 11.49
CA SER A 66 -18.24 -0.15 10.73
C SER A 66 -17.99 0.30 9.29
N ALA A 67 -16.74 0.35 8.84
CA ALA A 67 -16.41 0.77 7.48
C ALA A 67 -16.68 -0.35 6.50
N ASP A 68 -16.99 0.02 5.25
CA ASP A 68 -17.15 -0.94 4.17
C ASP A 68 -15.79 -1.56 3.83
N GLU A 69 -15.71 -2.89 3.88
CA GLU A 69 -14.47 -3.62 3.60
C GLU A 69 -13.89 -3.29 2.23
N THR A 70 -14.76 -3.16 1.22
CA THR A 70 -14.33 -2.83 -0.14
C THR A 70 -13.65 -1.46 -0.18
N GLN A 71 -14.21 -0.48 0.52
CA GLN A 71 -13.60 0.85 0.58
C GLN A 71 -12.28 0.84 1.35
N LEU A 72 -12.19 0.05 2.40
CA LEU A 72 -10.93 -0.12 3.13
C LEU A 72 -9.85 -0.70 2.23
N ARG A 73 -10.17 -1.76 1.48
CA ARG A 73 -9.20 -2.37 0.55
C ARG A 73 -8.73 -1.38 -0.50
N LYS A 74 -9.67 -0.65 -1.10
CA LYS A 74 -9.33 0.34 -2.13
C LYS A 74 -8.41 1.41 -1.58
N GLY A 75 -8.73 1.94 -0.41
CA GLY A 75 -7.92 2.96 0.24
C GLY A 75 -6.53 2.46 0.59
N MET A 76 -6.44 1.29 1.21
CA MET A 76 -5.16 0.71 1.58
C MET A 76 -4.29 0.45 0.36
N PHE A 77 -4.87 -0.17 -0.67
CA PHE A 77 -4.13 -0.49 -1.88
C PHE A 77 -3.65 0.77 -2.59
N SER A 78 -4.54 1.76 -2.75
CA SER A 78 -4.21 2.99 -3.46
C SER A 78 -3.14 3.81 -2.75
N LEU A 79 -3.23 3.93 -1.43
CA LEU A 79 -2.23 4.65 -0.65
C LEU A 79 -0.90 3.93 -0.66
N SER A 80 -0.91 2.61 -0.50
CA SER A 80 0.32 1.81 -0.47
C SER A 80 1.09 1.91 -1.78
N THR A 81 0.40 1.70 -2.89
CA THR A 81 1.05 1.71 -4.21
C THR A 81 1.47 3.12 -4.62
N GLY A 82 0.63 4.12 -4.32
CA GLY A 82 0.97 5.51 -4.63
C GLY A 82 2.19 6.00 -3.85
N LEU A 83 2.22 5.77 -2.55
CA LEU A 83 3.37 6.16 -1.73
C LEU A 83 4.62 5.39 -2.11
N TRP A 84 4.49 4.10 -2.41
CA TRP A 84 5.64 3.31 -2.84
C TRP A 84 6.24 3.87 -4.13
N GLN A 85 5.40 4.24 -5.10
CA GLN A 85 5.85 4.84 -6.34
C GLN A 85 6.58 6.17 -6.11
N HIS A 86 6.08 6.99 -5.19
CA HIS A 86 6.73 8.26 -4.84
C HIS A 86 8.10 8.04 -4.19
N CYS A 87 8.26 6.98 -3.41
CA CYS A 87 9.54 6.63 -2.78
C CYS A 87 10.52 6.00 -3.76
N HIS A 88 10.05 5.54 -4.92
CA HIS A 88 10.87 4.86 -5.92
C HIS A 88 10.61 5.46 -7.31
N PRO A 89 10.91 6.75 -7.50
CA PRO A 89 10.62 7.42 -8.77
C PRO A 89 11.50 6.86 -9.91
N PRO A 90 11.01 6.93 -11.15
CA PRO A 90 11.85 6.60 -12.29
C PRO A 90 13.09 7.49 -12.35
N GLN A 91 14.16 6.97 -12.93
CA GLN A 91 15.45 7.66 -12.96
C GLN A 91 15.36 9.05 -13.60
N VAL A 92 14.51 9.20 -14.62
CA VAL A 92 14.33 10.49 -15.28
C VAL A 92 13.74 11.53 -14.32
N VAL A 93 12.84 11.10 -13.43
CA VAL A 93 12.23 11.98 -12.43
C VAL A 93 13.25 12.36 -11.36
N GLU A 94 14.07 11.39 -10.90
CA GLU A 94 15.15 11.69 -9.95
C GLU A 94 16.09 12.74 -10.50
N ARG A 95 16.47 12.61 -11.78
CA ARG A 95 17.36 13.59 -12.43
C ARG A 95 16.74 14.98 -12.48
N ALA A 96 15.42 15.07 -12.69
CA ALA A 96 14.72 16.36 -12.69
C ALA A 96 14.80 17.04 -11.33
N TYR A 97 14.68 16.27 -10.24
CA TYR A 97 14.76 16.82 -8.89
C TYR A 97 16.17 17.31 -8.54
N THR A 98 17.22 16.80 -9.18
CA THR A 98 18.58 17.22 -8.87
C THR A 98 18.99 18.51 -9.57
N ARG A 99 18.13 19.13 -10.36
CA ARG A 99 18.43 20.37 -11.09
C ARG A 99 18.28 21.65 -10.28
N GLY A 100 18.10 21.55 -8.97
CA GLY A 100 18.19 22.69 -8.05
C GLY A 100 16.96 23.57 -7.91
N ASP A 101 16.06 23.59 -8.89
CA ASP A 101 14.81 24.36 -8.83
C ASP A 101 13.59 23.50 -8.47
N ALA A 102 13.79 22.18 -8.34
CA ALA A 102 12.77 21.26 -7.84
C ALA A 102 13.32 20.54 -6.63
N GLN A 103 12.53 20.44 -5.58
CA GLN A 103 12.94 19.77 -4.35
C GLN A 103 12.28 18.40 -4.25
N LEU A 104 13.09 17.38 -3.98
CA LEU A 104 12.59 16.06 -3.68
C LEU A 104 11.95 16.09 -2.30
N ILE A 105 10.69 15.65 -2.21
CA ILE A 105 10.02 15.49 -0.93
C ILE A 105 10.65 14.27 -0.26
N GLU A 106 11.25 14.49 0.92
CA GLU A 106 11.82 13.40 1.70
C GLU A 106 10.71 12.50 2.18
N MET A 107 10.81 11.19 1.94
CA MET A 107 9.78 10.24 2.30
C MET A 107 10.36 9.04 3.03
N ASP A 108 9.71 8.65 4.11
CA ASP A 108 9.93 7.39 4.81
C ASP A 108 8.70 6.53 4.53
N PHE A 109 8.83 5.56 3.64
CA PHE A 109 7.68 4.81 3.14
C PHE A 109 6.86 4.17 4.27
N GLU A 110 7.53 3.46 5.19
CA GLU A 110 6.80 2.76 6.25
C GLU A 110 6.06 3.74 7.17
N GLN A 111 6.73 4.78 7.62
CA GLN A 111 6.12 5.74 8.54
C GLN A 111 5.06 6.59 7.86
N ASP A 112 5.31 7.02 6.64
CA ASP A 112 4.36 7.85 5.89
C ASP A 112 3.10 7.06 5.54
N LEU A 113 3.25 5.78 5.17
CA LEU A 113 2.10 4.93 4.92
C LEU A 113 1.29 4.71 6.19
N TYR A 114 1.96 4.47 7.31
CA TYR A 114 1.29 4.29 8.60
C TYR A 114 0.46 5.52 8.96
N THR A 115 1.05 6.71 8.85
CA THR A 115 0.37 7.96 9.16
C THR A 115 -0.83 8.20 8.25
N ALA A 116 -0.66 7.96 6.94
CA ALA A 116 -1.73 8.15 5.97
C ALA A 116 -2.89 7.18 6.20
N LEU A 117 -2.60 5.92 6.50
CA LEU A 117 -3.64 4.92 6.76
C LEU A 117 -4.40 5.21 8.04
N LEU A 118 -3.73 5.65 9.09
CA LEU A 118 -4.42 6.05 10.32
C LEU A 118 -5.35 7.23 10.06
N GLY A 119 -4.92 8.19 9.23
CA GLY A 119 -5.77 9.30 8.85
C GLY A 119 -7.01 8.85 8.08
N LEU A 120 -6.83 7.94 7.13
CA LEU A 120 -7.94 7.38 6.36
C LEU A 120 -8.93 6.65 7.28
N PHE A 121 -8.44 5.77 8.15
CA PHE A 121 -9.32 5.00 9.04
C PHE A 121 -9.97 5.90 10.08
N GLY A 122 -9.29 6.94 10.53
CA GLY A 122 -9.86 7.91 11.46
C GLY A 122 -11.10 8.59 10.89
N SER A 123 -11.08 8.93 9.60
CA SER A 123 -12.25 9.53 8.95
C SER A 123 -13.40 8.54 8.80
N MET A 124 -13.11 7.25 8.69
CA MET A 124 -14.11 6.20 8.57
C MET A 124 -14.71 5.78 9.91
N LEU A 125 -14.05 6.11 11.02
CA LEU A 125 -14.47 5.76 12.36
C LEU A 125 -15.49 6.74 12.95
N SER A 126 -15.61 7.91 12.38
CA SER A 126 -16.50 8.95 12.90
C SER A 126 -17.97 8.76 12.54
#